data_b5cebdbffec356349779196504a3f6cf
#
_entry.id   b5cebdbffec356349779196504a3f6cf
#
_cell.length_a   1.000
_cell.length_b   1.000
_cell.length_c   1.000
_cell.angle_alpha   90.00
_cell.angle_beta   90.00
_cell.angle_gamma   90.00
#
_symmetry.space_group_name_H-M   'P 1'
#
loop_
_entity.id
_entity.type
_entity.pdbx_description
1 polymer ?
#
loop_
_entity_poly.entity_id
_entity_poly.type
_entity_poly.pdbx_seq_one_letter_code
_entity_poly.pdbx_strand_id
1 'polypeptide(L)'
;LILGRRYDIFLLDMTPSISYSLPVTIFREGDAFVAYTPALDLSSVGKTEREAKRMFTQAVELFFEELATMGTMDSVLKDLGWTTSNGTFVPPHVVEQSLMNVMIPSFA
;
A
#
# COMPACT_ATOMS: atom_id res chain seq x y z
N LEU A 1 -5.97 5.63 -24.59
CA LEU A 1 -5.63 5.62 -23.22
C LEU A 1 -4.33 4.91 -22.93
N ILE A 2 -4.11 3.81 -23.57
CA ILE A 2 -2.85 3.12 -23.46
C ILE A 2 -1.74 4.01 -23.98
N LEU A 3 -2.06 4.73 -25.00
CA LEU A 3 -1.19 5.73 -25.52
C LEU A 3 -0.97 6.81 -24.47
N GLY A 4 -2.05 7.17 -23.79
CA GLY A 4 -1.98 8.09 -22.70
C GLY A 4 -1.09 7.58 -21.59
N ARG A 5 -1.10 6.29 -21.34
CA ARG A 5 -0.23 5.70 -20.37
C ARG A 5 1.23 5.86 -20.70
N ARG A 6 1.56 5.73 -21.96
CA ARG A 6 2.92 5.94 -22.38
C ARG A 6 3.35 7.36 -22.20
N TYR A 7 2.44 8.26 -22.50
CA TYR A 7 2.66 9.64 -22.19
C TYR A 7 2.86 9.83 -20.71
N ASP A 8 2.02 9.16 -19.92
CA ASP A 8 2.05 9.29 -18.48
C ASP A 8 3.40 8.90 -17.93
N ILE A 9 4.02 7.87 -18.46
CA ILE A 9 5.33 7.48 -18.02
C ILE A 9 6.34 8.59 -18.24
N PHE A 10 6.24 9.24 -19.38
CA PHE A 10 7.11 10.34 -19.69
C PHE A 10 6.79 11.56 -18.83
N LEU A 11 5.51 11.83 -18.65
CA LEU A 11 5.07 12.95 -17.84
C LEU A 11 5.35 12.74 -16.37
N LEU A 12 5.34 11.51 -15.89
CA LEU A 12 5.62 11.20 -14.52
C LEU A 12 7.01 11.67 -14.09
N ASP A 13 7.97 11.66 -15.01
CA ASP A 13 9.29 12.16 -14.71
C ASP A 13 9.27 13.63 -14.40
N MET A 14 8.26 14.34 -14.87
CA MET A 14 8.11 15.78 -14.66
C MET A 14 7.06 16.11 -13.61
N THR A 15 6.31 15.13 -13.17
CA THR A 15 5.24 15.33 -12.21
C THR A 15 5.83 15.26 -10.79
N PRO A 16 5.49 16.21 -9.92
CA PRO A 16 5.93 16.11 -8.53
C PRO A 16 5.42 14.82 -7.93
N SER A 17 6.25 14.16 -7.16
CA SER A 17 5.85 12.97 -6.45
C SER A 17 6.06 13.18 -4.96
N ILE A 18 5.25 12.51 -4.15
CA ILE A 18 5.28 12.60 -2.70
C ILE A 18 5.74 11.26 -2.18
N SER A 19 6.70 11.30 -1.27
CA SER A 19 7.18 10.08 -0.64
C SER A 19 6.47 9.89 0.69
N TYR A 20 5.93 8.69 0.90
CA TYR A 20 5.31 8.32 2.16
C TYR A 20 6.07 7.17 2.78
N SER A 21 6.18 7.17 4.09
CA SER A 21 6.70 6.03 4.83
C SER A 21 5.52 5.25 5.36
N LEU A 22 5.35 4.04 4.87
CA LEU A 22 4.27 3.17 5.27
C LEU A 22 4.82 1.95 6.01
N PRO A 23 4.17 1.50 7.07
CA PRO A 23 4.59 0.27 7.74
C PRO A 23 4.27 -0.93 6.84
N VAL A 24 5.27 -1.74 6.56
CA VAL A 24 5.10 -2.93 5.74
C VAL A 24 5.60 -4.13 6.53
N THR A 25 4.75 -5.13 6.63
CA THR A 25 5.10 -6.39 7.29
C THR A 25 5.31 -7.45 6.23
N ILE A 26 6.36 -8.25 6.41
CA ILE A 26 6.65 -9.36 5.51
C ILE A 26 6.29 -10.65 6.23
N PHE A 27 5.40 -11.43 5.63
CA PHE A 27 5.01 -12.73 6.14
C PHE A 27 5.55 -13.82 5.24
N ARG A 28 5.77 -14.98 5.82
CA ARG A 28 6.03 -16.18 5.05
C ARG A 28 4.77 -17.02 5.06
N GLU A 29 4.25 -17.34 3.88
CA GLU A 29 3.09 -18.21 3.74
C GLU A 29 3.46 -19.35 2.81
N GLY A 30 3.67 -20.55 3.36
CA GLY A 30 4.15 -21.67 2.58
C GLY A 30 5.51 -21.35 1.97
N ASP A 31 5.62 -21.42 0.67
CA ASP A 31 6.86 -21.11 -0.03
C ASP A 31 6.91 -19.68 -0.55
N ALA A 32 5.91 -18.87 -0.21
CA ALA A 32 5.83 -17.52 -0.71
C ALA A 32 6.05 -16.50 0.41
N PHE A 33 6.37 -15.29 0.02
CA PHE A 33 6.50 -14.15 0.94
C PHE A 33 5.43 -13.15 0.58
N VAL A 34 4.79 -12.59 1.60
CA VAL A 34 3.72 -11.61 1.42
C VAL A 34 4.16 -10.31 2.08
N ALA A 35 4.06 -9.21 1.33
CA ALA A 35 4.29 -7.88 1.87
C ALA A 35 2.93 -7.22 2.06
N TYR A 36 2.67 -6.67 3.24
CA TYR A 36 1.37 -6.13 3.58
C TYR A 36 1.51 -4.82 4.33
N THR A 37 0.66 -3.86 4.02
CA THR A 37 0.52 -2.65 4.82
C THR A 37 -0.93 -2.47 5.26
N PRO A 38 -1.16 -2.25 6.55
CA PRO A 38 -2.52 -1.92 7.02
C PRO A 38 -2.96 -0.53 6.58
N ALA A 39 -2.03 0.36 6.27
CA ALA A 39 -2.36 1.72 5.87
C ALA A 39 -3.20 1.76 4.60
N LEU A 40 -3.05 0.78 3.73
CA LEU A 40 -3.82 0.69 2.48
C LEU A 40 -4.60 -0.62 2.40
N ASP A 41 -4.46 -1.48 3.41
CA ASP A 41 -5.02 -2.82 3.40
C ASP A 41 -4.66 -3.51 2.08
N LEU A 42 -3.38 -3.46 1.75
CA LEU A 42 -2.86 -3.90 0.47
C LEU A 42 -1.71 -4.87 0.68
N SER A 43 -1.70 -5.92 -0.09
CA SER A 43 -0.62 -6.90 -0.03
C SER A 43 -0.16 -7.29 -1.42
N SER A 44 1.03 -7.86 -1.48
CA SER A 44 1.57 -8.44 -2.68
C SER A 44 2.38 -9.67 -2.30
N VAL A 45 2.67 -10.51 -3.30
CA VAL A 45 3.29 -11.80 -3.07
C VAL A 45 4.53 -11.93 -3.96
N GLY A 46 5.55 -12.58 -3.43
CA GLY A 46 6.75 -12.88 -4.18
C GLY A 46 7.38 -14.19 -3.71
N LYS A 47 8.30 -14.69 -4.49
CA LYS A 47 9.01 -15.93 -4.15
C LYS A 47 10.14 -15.69 -3.16
N THR A 48 10.54 -14.43 -3.02
CA THR A 48 11.55 -14.00 -2.06
C THR A 48 11.07 -12.75 -1.38
N GLU A 49 11.69 -12.38 -0.27
CA GLU A 49 11.37 -11.13 0.41
C GLU A 49 11.58 -9.94 -0.53
N ARG A 50 12.69 -9.96 -1.27
CA ARG A 50 13.00 -8.87 -2.20
C ARG A 50 11.92 -8.74 -3.27
N GLU A 51 11.50 -9.88 -3.82
CA GLU A 51 10.47 -9.86 -4.84
C GLU A 51 9.14 -9.37 -4.28
N ALA A 52 8.77 -9.82 -3.08
CA ALA A 52 7.54 -9.38 -2.45
C ALA A 52 7.54 -7.86 -2.27
N LYS A 53 8.67 -7.29 -1.84
CA LYS A 53 8.79 -5.84 -1.66
C LYS A 53 8.71 -5.10 -2.98
N ARG A 54 9.35 -5.65 -4.01
CA ARG A 54 9.31 -5.04 -5.33
C ARG A 54 7.89 -5.04 -5.90
N MET A 55 7.22 -6.18 -5.77
CA MET A 55 5.84 -6.30 -6.21
C MET A 55 4.92 -5.39 -5.42
N PHE A 56 5.22 -5.21 -4.13
CA PHE A 56 4.45 -4.32 -3.28
C PHE A 56 4.54 -2.88 -3.78
N THR A 57 5.73 -2.42 -4.13
CA THR A 57 5.89 -1.06 -4.66
C THR A 57 5.04 -0.86 -5.91
N GLN A 58 5.03 -1.86 -6.80
CA GLN A 58 4.20 -1.78 -7.99
C GLN A 58 2.71 -1.76 -7.66
N ALA A 59 2.32 -2.57 -6.68
CA ALA A 59 0.92 -2.62 -6.26
C ALA A 59 0.46 -1.28 -5.69
N VAL A 60 1.32 -0.62 -4.92
CA VAL A 60 1.00 0.70 -4.37
C VAL A 60 0.80 1.72 -5.49
N GLU A 61 1.69 1.71 -6.46
CA GLU A 61 1.59 2.63 -7.59
C GLU A 61 0.27 2.44 -8.34
N LEU A 62 -0.07 1.18 -8.63
CA LEU A 62 -1.32 0.87 -9.32
C LEU A 62 -2.52 1.25 -8.48
N PHE A 63 -2.45 1.04 -7.18
CA PHE A 63 -3.54 1.37 -6.27
C PHE A 63 -3.87 2.86 -6.34
N PHE A 64 -2.87 3.71 -6.18
CA PHE A 64 -3.09 5.15 -6.22
C PHE A 64 -3.49 5.64 -7.62
N GLU A 65 -2.90 5.06 -8.64
CA GLU A 65 -3.24 5.40 -10.01
C GLU A 65 -4.71 5.11 -10.29
N GLU A 66 -5.19 3.98 -9.82
CA GLU A 66 -6.58 3.60 -9.99
C GLU A 66 -7.51 4.53 -9.23
N LEU A 67 -7.17 4.86 -7.98
CA LEU A 67 -7.98 5.79 -7.20
C LEU A 67 -8.07 7.15 -7.89
N ALA A 68 -6.97 7.62 -8.44
CA ALA A 68 -6.96 8.90 -9.15
C ALA A 68 -7.84 8.84 -10.40
N THR A 69 -7.74 7.77 -11.15
CA THR A 69 -8.52 7.59 -12.37
C THR A 69 -10.01 7.52 -12.08
N MET A 70 -10.38 6.83 -11.01
CA MET A 70 -11.78 6.65 -10.65
C MET A 70 -12.35 7.83 -9.86
N GLY A 71 -11.49 8.75 -9.44
CA GLY A 71 -11.94 9.89 -8.65
C GLY A 71 -12.38 9.51 -7.25
N THR A 72 -11.85 8.41 -6.71
CA THR A 72 -12.26 7.91 -5.39
C THR A 72 -11.18 8.06 -4.33
N MET A 73 -10.16 8.84 -4.61
CA MET A 73 -9.02 8.99 -3.70
C MET A 73 -9.45 9.39 -2.29
N ASP A 74 -10.24 10.47 -2.20
CA ASP A 74 -10.67 10.98 -0.91
C ASP A 74 -11.45 9.94 -0.11
N SER A 75 -12.44 9.33 -0.73
CA SER A 75 -13.33 8.42 0.00
C SER A 75 -12.61 7.16 0.44
N VAL A 76 -11.79 6.58 -0.43
CA VAL A 76 -11.09 5.35 -0.11
C VAL A 76 -10.03 5.58 0.96
N LEU A 77 -9.23 6.61 0.83
CA LEU A 77 -8.19 6.89 1.83
C LEU A 77 -8.81 7.24 3.17
N LYS A 78 -9.91 7.99 3.16
CA LYS A 78 -10.61 8.31 4.39
C LYS A 78 -11.11 7.05 5.09
N ASP A 79 -11.69 6.13 4.32
CA ASP A 79 -12.15 4.87 4.88
C ASP A 79 -11.01 4.04 5.46
N LEU A 80 -9.81 4.21 4.94
CA LEU A 80 -8.63 3.53 5.43
C LEU A 80 -7.96 4.24 6.61
N GLY A 81 -8.54 5.35 7.06
CA GLY A 81 -8.03 6.07 8.22
C GLY A 81 -7.06 7.20 7.90
N TRP A 82 -6.89 7.52 6.63
CA TRP A 82 -6.06 8.67 6.25
C TRP A 82 -6.79 9.95 6.55
N THR A 83 -6.05 11.01 6.81
CA THR A 83 -6.59 12.34 7.02
C THR A 83 -5.95 13.30 6.04
N THR A 84 -6.40 14.55 6.03
CA THR A 84 -5.79 15.58 5.21
C THR A 84 -5.30 16.70 6.12
N SER A 85 -4.19 17.29 5.72
CA SER A 85 -3.61 18.41 6.41
C SER A 85 -3.03 19.35 5.35
N ASN A 86 -3.55 20.57 5.29
CA ASN A 86 -3.13 21.56 4.30
C ASN A 86 -3.20 21.03 2.88
N GLY A 87 -4.27 20.28 2.58
CA GLY A 87 -4.48 19.74 1.24
C GLY A 87 -3.64 18.51 0.92
N THR A 88 -2.92 17.99 1.88
CA THR A 88 -2.06 16.82 1.69
C THR A 88 -2.62 15.65 2.49
N PHE A 89 -2.64 14.48 1.89
CA PHE A 89 -3.07 13.27 2.59
C PHE A 89 -2.02 12.83 3.59
N VAL A 90 -2.48 12.40 4.75
CA VAL A 90 -1.62 11.94 5.84
C VAL A 90 -2.04 10.52 6.20
N PRO A 91 -1.12 9.55 6.13
CA PRO A 91 -1.47 8.16 6.46
C PRO A 91 -1.72 7.98 7.95
N PRO A 92 -2.39 6.88 8.32
CA PRO A 92 -2.56 6.55 9.73
C PRO A 92 -1.21 6.43 10.41
N HIS A 93 -1.14 6.89 11.64
CA HIS A 93 0.10 6.89 12.40
C HIS A 93 0.19 5.63 13.24
N VAL A 94 1.28 4.88 13.06
CA VAL A 94 1.51 3.69 13.88
C VAL A 94 2.02 4.13 15.24
N VAL A 95 1.28 3.74 16.27
CA VAL A 95 1.66 4.06 17.66
C VAL A 95 2.52 2.95 18.24
N GLU A 96 2.16 1.71 17.93
CA GLU A 96 2.88 0.57 18.49
C GLU A 96 2.70 -0.66 17.60
N GLN A 97 3.74 -1.46 17.52
CA GLN A 97 3.68 -2.78 16.89
C GLN A 97 4.28 -3.76 17.87
N SER A 98 3.53 -4.79 18.22
CA SER A 98 3.98 -5.74 19.22
C SER A 98 3.40 -7.11 18.99
N LEU A 99 4.00 -8.10 19.63
CA LEU A 99 3.46 -9.45 19.67
C LEU A 99 2.69 -9.57 20.99
N MET A 100 1.46 -10.05 20.89
CA MET A 100 0.61 -10.21 22.06
C MET A 100 0.23 -11.66 22.22
N ASN A 101 0.20 -12.12 23.46
CA ASN A 101 -0.29 -13.45 23.77
C ASN A 101 -1.80 -13.39 23.96
N VAL A 102 -2.51 -14.17 23.17
CA VAL A 102 -3.98 -14.20 23.25
C VAL A 102 -4.42 -15.64 23.45
N MET A 103 -5.55 -15.78 24.14
CA MET A 103 -6.14 -17.09 24.37
C MET A 103 -7.13 -17.37 23.25
N ILE A 104 -6.91 -18.46 22.56
CA ILE A 104 -7.78 -18.87 21.47
C ILE A 104 -8.42 -20.19 21.83
N PRO A 105 -9.75 -20.34 21.65
CA PRO A 105 -10.39 -21.61 21.94
C PRO A 105 -9.80 -22.72 21.09
N SER A 106 -9.71 -23.93 21.69
CA SER A 106 -9.23 -25.09 20.96
C SER A 106 -10.44 -25.79 20.35
N PHE A 107 -10.36 -26.03 19.04
CA PHE A 107 -11.43 -26.70 18.30
C PHE A 107 -11.09 -28.13 17.90
N ALA A 108 -9.91 -28.59 18.27
CA ALA A 108 -9.44 -29.93 17.86
C ALA A 108 -10.10 -31.04 18.65
#